data_1040e7fd0d63855983f2180b2d67e171
#
_entry.id   1040e7fd0d63855983f2180b2d67e171
#
_cell.length_a   1.000
_cell.length_b   1.000
_cell.length_c   1.000
_cell.angle_alpha   90.00
_cell.angle_beta   90.00
_cell.angle_gamma   90.00
#
_symmetry.space_group_name_H-M   'P 1'
#
loop_
_entity.id
_entity.type
_entity.pdbx_description
1 polymer ?
#
loop_
_entity_poly.entity_id
_entity_poly.type
_entity_poly.pdbx_seq_one_letter_code
_entity_poly.pdbx_strand_id
1 'polypeptide(L)'
;MIGFVFALPQELESFRVKLGPSARLRAEGFTFYYSCVNAQPVVLVKSGIGRERSRRAAESLLKIFRVNAIVSAGLAGGVKDGLRTGDLIIAKNVLDYSRDGKPGSAHAGYACHQGLVNLSCKLVEEKGIKFRCGDLLTVEDVAAQPAAKRRIGDTTSAVAVDMESTGVAEIAKASGTPFLALRVLSDEIDDELKGCDLIDEEGRVKTLRVVSHLLNNPLDLRYLLRLHHKTNEALANLALFLHYFVQRYGEVSNPLHTLEKQYAQDFVK
;
A
#
# COMPACT_ATOMS: atom_id res chain seq x y z
N MET A 1 9.74 -9.31 -13.13
CA MET A 1 9.99 -8.34 -12.03
C MET A 1 8.68 -7.79 -11.52
N ILE A 2 8.56 -7.47 -10.23
CA ILE A 2 7.42 -6.75 -9.64
C ILE A 2 7.90 -5.36 -9.20
N GLY A 3 7.13 -4.32 -9.54
CA GLY A 3 7.35 -2.96 -9.07
C GLY A 3 6.47 -2.63 -7.88
N PHE A 4 7.01 -1.98 -6.85
CA PHE A 4 6.28 -1.50 -5.68
C PHE A 4 6.42 0.00 -5.54
N VAL A 5 5.28 0.68 -5.35
CA VAL A 5 5.21 2.12 -5.08
C VAL A 5 4.71 2.31 -3.66
N PHE A 6 5.48 3.03 -2.85
CA PHE A 6 5.18 3.39 -1.47
C PHE A 6 5.14 4.91 -1.33
N ALA A 7 4.26 5.44 -0.51
CA ALA A 7 4.18 6.88 -0.26
C ALA A 7 5.25 7.34 0.75
N LEU A 8 5.36 6.63 1.86
CA LEU A 8 6.15 7.04 3.02
C LEU A 8 7.50 6.32 3.11
N PRO A 9 8.54 7.00 3.67
CA PRO A 9 9.83 6.36 3.90
C PRO A 9 9.74 5.09 4.75
N GLN A 10 8.93 5.11 5.82
CA GLN A 10 8.76 3.98 6.73
C GLN A 10 8.06 2.78 6.09
N GLU A 11 7.14 3.01 5.15
CA GLU A 11 6.47 1.95 4.38
C GLU A 11 7.48 1.20 3.51
N LEU A 12 8.25 1.95 2.71
CA LEU A 12 9.29 1.41 1.86
C LEU A 12 10.35 0.68 2.69
N GLU A 13 10.84 1.33 3.77
CA GLU A 13 11.93 0.80 4.58
C GLU A 13 11.55 -0.50 5.29
N SER A 14 10.32 -0.61 5.83
CA SER A 14 9.83 -1.83 6.45
C SER A 14 9.93 -3.03 5.51
N PHE A 15 9.57 -2.86 4.24
CA PHE A 15 9.66 -3.93 3.26
C PHE A 15 11.10 -4.12 2.74
N ARG A 16 11.86 -3.04 2.52
CA ARG A 16 13.25 -3.10 2.08
C ARG A 16 14.14 -3.92 3.04
N VAL A 17 13.97 -3.72 4.34
CA VAL A 17 14.68 -4.50 5.38
C VAL A 17 14.35 -5.99 5.28
N LYS A 18 13.09 -6.34 4.98
CA LYS A 18 12.67 -7.74 4.77
C LYS A 18 13.29 -8.38 3.52
N LEU A 19 13.57 -7.59 2.49
CA LEU A 19 14.22 -8.08 1.26
C LEU A 19 15.72 -8.33 1.45
N GLY A 20 16.34 -7.74 2.47
CA GLY A 20 17.78 -7.81 2.68
C GLY A 20 18.57 -6.85 1.75
N PRO A 21 19.78 -7.24 1.31
CA PRO A 21 20.62 -6.37 0.49
C PRO A 21 19.92 -5.91 -0.78
N SER A 22 20.04 -4.62 -1.10
CA SER A 22 19.43 -4.01 -2.28
C SER A 22 20.40 -3.08 -2.99
N ALA A 23 20.45 -3.16 -4.33
CA ALA A 23 21.12 -2.16 -5.15
C ALA A 23 20.25 -0.88 -5.21
N ARG A 24 20.91 0.27 -5.43
CA ARG A 24 20.28 1.58 -5.47
C ARG A 24 20.54 2.25 -6.81
N LEU A 25 19.49 2.75 -7.45
CA LEU A 25 19.56 3.57 -8.65
C LEU A 25 18.85 4.91 -8.39
N ARG A 26 19.46 6.02 -8.80
CA ARG A 26 18.81 7.34 -8.77
C ARG A 26 18.57 7.81 -10.20
N ALA A 27 17.31 7.99 -10.57
CA ALA A 27 16.89 8.40 -11.91
C ALA A 27 15.53 9.10 -11.87
N GLU A 28 15.25 10.01 -12.82
CA GLU A 28 13.98 10.73 -12.98
C GLU A 28 13.50 11.44 -11.69
N GLY A 29 14.43 11.88 -10.82
CA GLY A 29 14.11 12.50 -9.53
C GLY A 29 13.74 11.54 -8.41
N PHE A 30 13.70 10.23 -8.67
CA PHE A 30 13.39 9.18 -7.70
C PHE A 30 14.62 8.34 -7.34
N THR A 31 14.51 7.66 -6.20
CA THR A 31 15.46 6.63 -5.79
C THR A 31 14.76 5.29 -5.85
N PHE A 32 15.29 4.38 -6.63
CA PHE A 32 14.82 3.00 -6.78
C PHE A 32 15.73 2.06 -6.01
N TYR A 33 15.13 1.06 -5.36
CA TYR A 33 15.85 -0.02 -4.69
C TYR A 33 15.51 -1.33 -5.38
N TYR A 34 16.51 -2.03 -5.83
CA TYR A 34 16.38 -3.30 -6.54
C TYR A 34 16.88 -4.44 -5.67
N SER A 35 16.11 -5.53 -5.58
CA SER A 35 16.47 -6.74 -4.84
C SER A 35 15.83 -7.98 -5.48
N CYS A 36 16.06 -9.15 -4.89
CA CYS A 36 15.43 -10.41 -5.29
C CYS A 36 14.95 -11.18 -4.07
N VAL A 37 13.80 -11.87 -4.21
CA VAL A 37 13.30 -12.84 -3.24
C VAL A 37 13.13 -14.17 -3.97
N ASN A 38 13.89 -15.21 -3.59
CA ASN A 38 13.88 -16.53 -4.26
C ASN A 38 13.98 -16.40 -5.80
N ALA A 39 14.96 -15.66 -6.28
CA ALA A 39 15.18 -15.34 -7.71
C ALA A 39 14.06 -14.49 -8.38
N GLN A 40 12.99 -14.12 -7.66
CA GLN A 40 11.97 -13.19 -8.17
C GLN A 40 12.49 -11.75 -7.98
N PRO A 41 12.80 -11.01 -9.06
CA PRO A 41 13.30 -9.64 -8.94
C PRO A 41 12.17 -8.68 -8.57
N VAL A 42 12.51 -7.71 -7.70
CA VAL A 42 11.62 -6.64 -7.23
C VAL A 42 12.31 -5.29 -7.35
N VAL A 43 11.53 -4.25 -7.59
CA VAL A 43 11.99 -2.85 -7.55
C VAL A 43 11.01 -2.04 -6.70
N LEU A 44 11.56 -1.23 -5.79
CA LEU A 44 10.80 -0.38 -4.89
C LEU A 44 11.08 1.09 -5.22
N VAL A 45 10.07 1.93 -5.14
CA VAL A 45 10.20 3.39 -5.24
C VAL A 45 9.36 4.06 -4.16
N LYS A 46 9.90 5.14 -3.58
CA LYS A 46 9.15 6.06 -2.73
C LYS A 46 8.62 7.22 -3.58
N SER A 47 7.30 7.43 -3.57
CA SER A 47 6.66 8.53 -4.31
C SER A 47 6.59 9.84 -3.53
N GLY A 48 6.36 9.80 -2.23
CA GLY A 48 5.75 10.87 -1.44
C GLY A 48 4.23 10.73 -1.41
N ILE A 49 3.58 11.55 -0.59
CA ILE A 49 2.14 11.52 -0.35
C ILE A 49 1.39 12.16 -1.54
N GLY A 50 0.27 11.53 -1.92
CA GLY A 50 -0.71 12.06 -2.84
C GLY A 50 -0.65 11.49 -4.26
N ARG A 51 -1.80 11.63 -4.94
CA ARG A 51 -2.06 11.05 -6.26
C ARG A 51 -1.01 11.42 -7.31
N GLU A 52 -0.70 12.71 -7.46
CA GLU A 52 0.20 13.15 -8.55
C GLU A 52 1.64 12.65 -8.33
N ARG A 53 2.11 12.61 -7.09
CA ARG A 53 3.45 12.09 -6.76
C ARG A 53 3.53 10.59 -7.05
N SER A 54 2.51 9.81 -6.65
CA SER A 54 2.45 8.38 -6.91
C SER A 54 2.33 8.06 -8.40
N ARG A 55 1.57 8.87 -9.16
CA ARG A 55 1.46 8.80 -10.62
C ARG A 55 2.84 8.95 -11.28
N ARG A 56 3.58 10.01 -10.93
CA ARG A 56 4.93 10.27 -11.47
C ARG A 56 5.94 9.18 -11.10
N ALA A 57 5.87 8.67 -9.87
CA ALA A 57 6.74 7.58 -9.43
C ALA A 57 6.46 6.29 -10.20
N ALA A 58 5.17 5.95 -10.42
CA ALA A 58 4.76 4.79 -11.21
C ALA A 58 5.20 4.92 -12.68
N GLU A 59 5.02 6.10 -13.28
CA GLU A 59 5.45 6.38 -14.65
C GLU A 59 6.97 6.21 -14.80
N SER A 60 7.76 6.80 -13.90
CA SER A 60 9.22 6.67 -13.90
C SER A 60 9.66 5.21 -13.69
N LEU A 61 8.97 4.46 -12.81
CA LEU A 61 9.25 3.05 -12.57
C LEU A 61 9.04 2.23 -13.84
N LEU A 62 7.89 2.40 -14.52
CA LEU A 62 7.57 1.66 -15.75
C LEU A 62 8.43 2.07 -16.95
N LYS A 63 8.90 3.31 -16.99
CA LYS A 63 9.84 3.80 -18.01
C LYS A 63 11.22 3.14 -17.90
N ILE A 64 11.69 2.94 -16.66
CA ILE A 64 13.06 2.46 -16.40
C ILE A 64 13.13 0.95 -16.33
N PHE A 65 12.11 0.30 -15.76
CA PHE A 65 12.12 -1.13 -15.48
C PHE A 65 11.01 -1.87 -16.22
N ARG A 66 11.35 -3.03 -16.78
CA ARG A 66 10.35 -3.96 -17.32
C ARG A 66 9.72 -4.76 -16.19
N VAL A 67 8.57 -4.31 -15.70
CA VAL A 67 7.83 -5.01 -14.66
C VAL A 67 6.63 -5.77 -15.24
N ASN A 68 6.31 -6.91 -14.67
CA ASN A 68 5.18 -7.75 -15.07
C ASN A 68 3.93 -7.46 -14.22
N ALA A 69 4.11 -6.73 -13.11
CA ALA A 69 3.04 -6.24 -12.26
C ALA A 69 3.53 -5.03 -11.46
N ILE A 70 2.64 -4.10 -11.17
CA ILE A 70 2.90 -2.96 -10.29
C ILE A 70 1.95 -2.99 -9.10
N VAL A 71 2.49 -2.78 -7.91
CA VAL A 71 1.76 -2.82 -6.63
C VAL A 71 1.86 -1.47 -5.94
N SER A 72 0.73 -0.84 -5.65
CA SER A 72 0.64 0.27 -4.72
C SER A 72 0.49 -0.30 -3.31
N ALA A 73 1.47 -0.06 -2.43
CA ALA A 73 1.46 -0.63 -1.08
C ALA A 73 1.72 0.44 -0.02
N GLY A 74 1.05 0.33 1.14
CA GLY A 74 1.21 1.29 2.22
C GLY A 74 0.11 1.25 3.26
N LEU A 75 -0.05 2.35 3.99
CA LEU A 75 -1.07 2.55 5.01
C LEU A 75 -2.41 2.98 4.41
N ALA A 76 -3.50 2.78 5.16
CA ALA A 76 -4.83 3.29 4.85
C ALA A 76 -5.63 3.52 6.13
N GLY A 77 -6.59 4.43 6.09
CA GLY A 77 -7.58 4.62 7.15
C GLY A 77 -8.81 3.74 6.92
N GLY A 78 -9.31 3.07 7.97
CA GLY A 78 -10.53 2.27 7.90
C GLY A 78 -11.78 3.15 7.88
N VAL A 79 -12.77 2.81 7.02
CA VAL A 79 -14.05 3.55 6.91
C VAL A 79 -15.29 2.66 7.09
N LYS A 80 -15.09 1.43 7.54
CA LYS A 80 -16.19 0.48 7.87
C LYS A 80 -16.01 -0.08 9.28
N ASP A 81 -17.13 -0.36 9.93
CA ASP A 81 -17.12 -1.02 11.23
C ASP A 81 -16.52 -2.44 11.16
N GLY A 82 -15.94 -2.87 12.26
CA GLY A 82 -15.36 -4.21 12.41
C GLY A 82 -13.97 -4.38 11.83
N LEU A 83 -13.40 -3.35 11.21
CA LEU A 83 -12.00 -3.32 10.78
C LEU A 83 -11.12 -2.80 11.91
N ARG A 84 -9.92 -3.36 12.06
CA ARG A 84 -8.97 -3.02 13.11
C ARG A 84 -7.63 -2.57 12.53
N THR A 85 -6.92 -1.72 13.27
CA THR A 85 -5.53 -1.39 12.98
C THR A 85 -4.71 -2.66 12.81
N GLY A 86 -3.95 -2.75 11.72
CA GLY A 86 -3.16 -3.93 11.36
C GLY A 86 -3.88 -4.92 10.44
N ASP A 87 -5.19 -4.78 10.20
CA ASP A 87 -5.89 -5.59 9.21
C ASP A 87 -5.39 -5.26 7.80
N LEU A 88 -5.18 -6.29 6.99
CA LEU A 88 -4.75 -6.13 5.59
C LEU A 88 -5.96 -5.86 4.70
N ILE A 89 -5.84 -4.87 3.83
CA ILE A 89 -6.82 -4.55 2.80
C ILE A 89 -6.26 -4.97 1.44
N ILE A 90 -7.00 -5.84 0.76
CA ILE A 90 -6.74 -6.25 -0.63
C ILE A 90 -7.80 -5.57 -1.49
N ALA A 91 -7.38 -4.59 -2.27
CA ALA A 91 -8.32 -3.84 -3.10
C ALA A 91 -8.81 -4.68 -4.28
N LYS A 92 -10.14 -4.73 -4.48
CA LYS A 92 -10.76 -5.21 -5.73
C LYS A 92 -10.76 -4.12 -6.78
N ASN A 93 -11.15 -2.92 -6.36
CA ASN A 93 -11.14 -1.72 -7.18
C ASN A 93 -10.52 -0.57 -6.37
N VAL A 94 -9.91 0.37 -7.08
CA VAL A 94 -9.50 1.65 -6.53
C VAL A 94 -10.40 2.72 -7.10
N LEU A 95 -11.14 3.41 -6.24
CA LEU A 95 -12.10 4.44 -6.58
C LEU A 95 -11.45 5.82 -6.45
N ASP A 96 -11.84 6.75 -7.31
CA ASP A 96 -11.41 8.15 -7.23
C ASP A 96 -12.50 8.99 -6.56
N TYR A 97 -12.13 9.77 -5.54
CA TYR A 97 -13.05 10.73 -4.95
C TYR A 97 -13.16 11.93 -5.89
N SER A 98 -14.36 12.15 -6.44
CA SER A 98 -14.59 13.24 -7.38
C SER A 98 -14.26 14.61 -6.75
N ARG A 99 -13.48 15.43 -7.49
CA ARG A 99 -13.20 16.84 -7.15
C ARG A 99 -14.44 17.70 -6.94
N ASP A 100 -15.61 17.25 -7.42
CA ASP A 100 -16.87 18.00 -7.32
C ASP A 100 -17.52 17.91 -5.94
N GLY A 101 -16.89 17.23 -4.97
CA GLY A 101 -17.30 17.19 -3.57
C GLY A 101 -18.71 16.63 -3.32
N LYS A 102 -19.36 16.05 -4.33
CA LYS A 102 -20.70 15.48 -4.18
C LYS A 102 -20.56 14.08 -3.55
N PRO A 103 -21.15 13.87 -2.37
CA PRO A 103 -21.22 12.55 -1.76
C PRO A 103 -21.93 11.58 -2.71
N GLY A 104 -21.31 10.43 -2.96
CA GLY A 104 -21.92 9.38 -3.78
C GLY A 104 -21.49 9.36 -5.26
N SER A 105 -20.73 10.34 -5.75
CA SER A 105 -20.12 10.29 -7.09
C SER A 105 -18.69 9.74 -7.03
N ALA A 106 -18.53 8.48 -6.62
CA ALA A 106 -17.28 7.75 -6.86
C ALA A 106 -17.17 7.54 -8.39
N HIS A 107 -16.36 8.36 -9.06
CA HIS A 107 -16.16 8.23 -10.49
C HIS A 107 -15.13 7.15 -10.80
N ALA A 108 -15.35 6.52 -11.95
CA ALA A 108 -14.49 5.59 -12.69
C ALA A 108 -13.36 4.96 -11.86
N GLY A 109 -13.66 3.83 -11.25
CA GLY A 109 -12.65 3.05 -10.55
C GLY A 109 -11.69 2.37 -11.50
N TYR A 110 -10.54 2.00 -10.96
CA TYR A 110 -9.57 1.13 -11.61
C TYR A 110 -9.67 -0.26 -10.98
N ALA A 111 -10.02 -1.26 -11.76
CA ALA A 111 -10.03 -2.64 -11.27
C ALA A 111 -8.60 -3.12 -11.02
N CYS A 112 -8.37 -3.73 -9.88
CA CYS A 112 -7.15 -4.49 -9.64
C CYS A 112 -7.15 -5.77 -10.47
N HIS A 113 -5.97 -6.24 -10.88
CA HIS A 113 -5.84 -7.45 -11.68
C HIS A 113 -6.33 -8.68 -10.91
N GLN A 114 -7.37 -9.35 -11.40
CA GLN A 114 -8.07 -10.43 -10.68
C GLN A 114 -7.14 -11.56 -10.25
N GLY A 115 -6.17 -11.95 -11.08
CA GLY A 115 -5.18 -12.97 -10.71
C GLY A 115 -4.32 -12.57 -9.51
N LEU A 116 -3.94 -11.30 -9.38
CA LEU A 116 -3.17 -10.78 -8.24
C LEU A 116 -4.04 -10.69 -6.98
N VAL A 117 -5.30 -10.28 -7.13
CA VAL A 117 -6.28 -10.27 -6.02
C VAL A 117 -6.49 -11.69 -5.49
N ASN A 118 -6.76 -12.65 -6.37
CA ASN A 118 -6.98 -14.05 -5.99
C ASN A 118 -5.75 -14.66 -5.31
N LEU A 119 -4.54 -14.39 -5.85
CA LEU A 119 -3.27 -14.81 -5.24
C LEU A 119 -3.14 -14.27 -3.82
N SER A 120 -3.45 -12.98 -3.62
CA SER A 120 -3.37 -12.32 -2.32
C SER A 120 -4.39 -12.89 -1.33
N CYS A 121 -5.65 -13.06 -1.73
CA CYS A 121 -6.70 -13.63 -0.89
C CYS A 121 -6.34 -15.04 -0.44
N LYS A 122 -5.90 -15.89 -1.36
CA LYS A 122 -5.49 -17.27 -1.03
C LYS A 122 -4.30 -17.27 -0.06
N LEU A 123 -3.34 -16.40 -0.27
CA LEU A 123 -2.15 -16.31 0.59
C LEU A 123 -2.47 -15.87 2.02
N VAL A 124 -3.36 -14.87 2.21
CA VAL A 124 -3.76 -14.43 3.56
C VAL A 124 -4.54 -15.51 4.30
N GLU A 125 -5.39 -16.28 3.60
CA GLU A 125 -6.10 -17.42 4.16
C GLU A 125 -5.12 -18.53 4.61
N GLU A 126 -4.16 -18.89 3.75
CA GLU A 126 -3.12 -19.90 4.05
C GLU A 126 -2.24 -19.48 5.25
N LYS A 127 -2.01 -18.18 5.44
CA LYS A 127 -1.17 -17.65 6.53
C LYS A 127 -1.95 -17.25 7.79
N GLY A 128 -3.27 -17.33 7.77
CA GLY A 128 -4.12 -16.91 8.88
C GLY A 128 -4.05 -15.40 9.17
N ILE A 129 -3.76 -14.59 8.15
CA ILE A 129 -3.67 -13.12 8.29
C ILE A 129 -5.08 -12.55 8.23
N LYS A 130 -5.41 -11.66 9.17
CA LYS A 130 -6.69 -10.93 9.12
C LYS A 130 -6.69 -9.95 7.94
N PHE A 131 -7.75 -10.00 7.15
CA PHE A 131 -7.87 -9.17 5.96
C PHE A 131 -9.31 -8.81 5.62
N ARG A 132 -9.45 -7.79 4.79
CA ARG A 132 -10.69 -7.45 4.09
C ARG A 132 -10.39 -7.29 2.61
N CYS A 133 -11.16 -7.96 1.76
CA CYS A 133 -11.15 -7.72 0.33
C CYS A 133 -12.31 -6.79 -0.02
N GLY A 134 -12.05 -5.65 -0.65
CA GLY A 134 -13.08 -4.62 -0.92
C GLY A 134 -12.55 -3.46 -1.76
N ASP A 135 -13.35 -2.42 -1.91
CA ASP A 135 -12.96 -1.24 -2.66
C ASP A 135 -12.13 -0.29 -1.78
N LEU A 136 -11.11 0.31 -2.37
CA LEU A 136 -10.25 1.32 -1.77
C LEU A 136 -10.56 2.67 -2.41
N LEU A 137 -10.77 3.72 -1.61
CA LEU A 137 -11.05 5.07 -2.12
C LEU A 137 -9.82 5.95 -1.95
N THR A 138 -9.33 6.54 -3.05
CA THR A 138 -8.28 7.55 -2.97
C THR A 138 -8.90 8.92 -2.75
N VAL A 139 -8.47 9.60 -1.69
CA VAL A 139 -8.91 10.94 -1.28
C VAL A 139 -7.78 11.96 -1.42
N GLU A 140 -8.11 13.24 -1.55
CA GLU A 140 -7.10 14.31 -1.63
C GLU A 140 -6.56 14.69 -0.24
N ASP A 141 -7.43 14.70 0.77
CA ASP A 141 -7.11 15.07 2.14
C ASP A 141 -7.28 13.90 3.10
N VAL A 142 -6.50 13.88 4.17
CA VAL A 142 -6.61 12.86 5.21
C VAL A 142 -7.98 12.90 5.86
N ALA A 143 -8.70 11.78 5.88
CA ALA A 143 -9.94 11.62 6.62
C ALA A 143 -9.66 11.49 8.13
N ALA A 144 -9.24 12.60 8.76
CA ALA A 144 -8.75 12.61 10.14
C ALA A 144 -9.85 12.44 11.20
N GLN A 145 -11.08 12.86 10.90
CA GLN A 145 -12.18 12.87 11.85
C GLN A 145 -13.09 11.64 11.67
N PRO A 146 -13.57 11.00 12.75
CA PRO A 146 -14.52 9.88 12.68
C PRO A 146 -15.74 10.18 11.84
N ALA A 147 -16.31 11.39 11.96
CA ALA A 147 -17.48 11.81 11.18
C ALA A 147 -17.21 11.80 9.66
N ALA A 148 -16.00 12.22 9.22
CA ALA A 148 -15.61 12.15 7.82
C ALA A 148 -15.46 10.71 7.33
N LYS A 149 -14.83 9.83 8.13
CA LYS A 149 -14.68 8.40 7.83
C LYS A 149 -16.03 7.70 7.71
N ARG A 150 -16.95 7.93 8.68
CA ARG A 150 -18.30 7.38 8.64
C ARG A 150 -19.06 7.86 7.41
N ARG A 151 -19.01 9.16 7.10
CA ARG A 151 -19.65 9.70 5.90
C ARG A 151 -19.13 9.01 4.62
N ILE A 152 -17.83 8.81 4.48
CA ILE A 152 -17.26 8.07 3.35
C ILE A 152 -17.77 6.63 3.33
N GLY A 153 -17.71 5.95 4.47
CA GLY A 153 -18.20 4.58 4.61
C GLY A 153 -19.68 4.42 4.24
N ASP A 154 -20.53 5.37 4.63
CA ASP A 154 -21.99 5.33 4.38
C ASP A 154 -22.33 5.66 2.92
N THR A 155 -21.55 6.54 2.28
CA THR A 155 -21.85 7.03 0.93
C THR A 155 -21.11 6.29 -0.19
N THR A 156 -20.16 5.41 0.14
CA THR A 156 -19.38 4.66 -0.85
C THR A 156 -19.28 3.17 -0.51
N SER A 157 -18.86 2.35 -1.50
CA SER A 157 -18.53 0.93 -1.29
C SER A 157 -17.16 0.72 -0.65
N ALA A 158 -16.36 1.79 -0.47
CA ALA A 158 -15.02 1.70 0.06
C ALA A 158 -14.97 1.10 1.47
N VAL A 159 -13.98 0.25 1.72
CA VAL A 159 -13.68 -0.29 3.05
C VAL A 159 -12.55 0.47 3.75
N ALA A 160 -11.70 1.14 2.96
CA ALA A 160 -10.60 1.97 3.46
C ALA A 160 -10.33 3.13 2.49
N VAL A 161 -9.56 4.12 2.97
CA VAL A 161 -9.13 5.29 2.20
C VAL A 161 -7.62 5.42 2.18
N ASP A 162 -7.09 5.88 1.04
CA ASP A 162 -5.69 6.28 0.87
C ASP A 162 -5.59 7.59 0.05
N MET A 163 -4.36 7.97 -0.32
CA MET A 163 -4.13 9.19 -1.10
C MET A 163 -3.36 8.94 -2.41
N GLU A 164 -3.02 7.69 -2.75
CA GLU A 164 -2.04 7.37 -3.79
C GLU A 164 -2.51 6.38 -4.85
N SER A 165 -3.36 5.42 -4.49
CA SER A 165 -3.62 4.24 -5.33
C SER A 165 -4.15 4.57 -6.71
N THR A 166 -4.99 5.60 -6.86
CA THR A 166 -5.50 6.01 -8.18
C THR A 166 -4.38 6.51 -9.10
N GLY A 167 -3.39 7.22 -8.56
CA GLY A 167 -2.25 7.69 -9.35
C GLY A 167 -1.44 6.53 -9.96
N VAL A 168 -1.19 5.49 -9.17
CA VAL A 168 -0.50 4.27 -9.65
C VAL A 168 -1.38 3.49 -10.64
N ALA A 169 -2.67 3.33 -10.32
CA ALA A 169 -3.63 2.61 -11.14
C ALA A 169 -3.82 3.23 -12.53
N GLU A 170 -3.84 4.57 -12.61
CA GLU A 170 -3.92 5.33 -13.86
C GLU A 170 -2.78 4.96 -14.82
N ILE A 171 -1.55 4.98 -14.34
CA ILE A 171 -0.36 4.66 -15.13
C ILE A 171 -0.31 3.18 -15.48
N ALA A 172 -0.67 2.30 -14.56
CA ALA A 172 -0.76 0.86 -14.82
C ALA A 172 -1.75 0.55 -15.92
N LYS A 173 -2.93 1.19 -15.90
CA LYS A 173 -3.96 1.05 -16.95
C LYS A 173 -3.45 1.57 -18.30
N ALA A 174 -2.82 2.74 -18.31
CA ALA A 174 -2.29 3.35 -19.53
C ALA A 174 -1.19 2.48 -20.20
N SER A 175 -0.39 1.77 -19.39
CA SER A 175 0.69 0.89 -19.88
C SER A 175 0.26 -0.57 -20.09
N GLY A 176 -0.98 -0.94 -19.75
CA GLY A 176 -1.43 -2.33 -19.78
C GLY A 176 -0.76 -3.23 -18.74
N THR A 177 -0.13 -2.66 -17.71
CA THR A 177 0.57 -3.40 -16.67
C THR A 177 -0.41 -3.90 -15.61
N PRO A 178 -0.42 -5.20 -15.23
CA PRO A 178 -1.22 -5.73 -14.14
C PRO A 178 -1.00 -4.94 -12.84
N PHE A 179 -2.09 -4.46 -12.23
CA PHE A 179 -2.08 -3.60 -11.05
C PHE A 179 -2.73 -4.25 -9.83
N LEU A 180 -2.19 -3.97 -8.66
CA LEU A 180 -2.77 -4.34 -7.37
C LEU A 180 -2.56 -3.21 -6.36
N ALA A 181 -3.55 -2.95 -5.51
CA ALA A 181 -3.39 -2.11 -4.32
C ALA A 181 -3.52 -2.96 -3.06
N LEU A 182 -2.51 -2.85 -2.18
CA LEU A 182 -2.42 -3.53 -0.89
C LEU A 182 -2.22 -2.49 0.20
N ARG A 183 -3.04 -2.53 1.23
CA ARG A 183 -2.96 -1.60 2.35
C ARG A 183 -3.01 -2.35 3.67
N VAL A 184 -2.44 -1.77 4.70
CA VAL A 184 -2.65 -2.16 6.08
C VAL A 184 -3.27 -0.99 6.83
N LEU A 185 -4.26 -1.24 7.66
CA LEU A 185 -4.94 -0.18 8.38
C LEU A 185 -4.04 0.41 9.47
N SER A 186 -3.87 1.74 9.44
CA SER A 186 -3.21 2.53 10.47
C SER A 186 -4.15 2.97 11.58
N ASP A 187 -5.45 3.09 11.25
CA ASP A 187 -6.49 3.64 12.10
C ASP A 187 -7.86 3.08 11.77
N GLU A 188 -8.72 3.05 12.76
CA GLU A 188 -10.09 2.54 12.70
C GLU A 188 -11.08 3.68 12.42
N ILE A 189 -12.33 3.34 12.11
CA ILE A 189 -13.36 4.32 11.76
C ILE A 189 -13.63 5.33 12.88
N ASP A 190 -13.47 4.92 14.15
CA ASP A 190 -13.67 5.77 15.33
C ASP A 190 -12.41 6.48 15.81
N ASP A 191 -11.26 6.19 15.23
CA ASP A 191 -10.01 6.87 15.59
C ASP A 191 -9.98 8.29 15.01
N GLU A 192 -9.74 9.29 15.86
CA GLU A 192 -9.38 10.64 15.44
C GLU A 192 -7.87 10.72 15.21
N LEU A 193 -7.46 11.14 14.01
CA LEU A 193 -6.05 11.34 13.69
C LEU A 193 -5.61 12.76 14.02
N LYS A 194 -4.84 12.91 15.10
CA LYS A 194 -4.22 14.17 15.51
C LYS A 194 -2.82 14.29 14.90
N GLY A 195 -2.44 15.51 14.51
CA GLY A 195 -1.08 15.81 14.05
C GLY A 195 -0.81 15.40 12.60
N CYS A 196 -1.83 15.28 11.75
CA CYS A 196 -1.64 15.04 10.31
C CYS A 196 -0.78 16.13 9.63
N ASP A 197 -0.76 17.34 10.17
CA ASP A 197 0.06 18.48 9.74
C ASP A 197 1.55 18.39 10.16
N LEU A 198 1.90 17.40 10.99
CA LEU A 198 3.26 17.17 11.47
C LEU A 198 4.15 16.44 10.44
N ILE A 199 3.57 15.99 9.34
CA ILE A 199 4.27 15.29 8.26
C ILE A 199 4.23 16.16 6.99
N ASP A 200 5.33 16.20 6.25
CA ASP A 200 5.38 16.87 4.94
C ASP A 200 4.93 15.93 3.80
N GLU A 201 4.80 16.50 2.60
CA GLU A 201 4.38 15.74 1.40
C GLU A 201 5.41 14.65 0.98
N GLU A 202 6.65 14.75 1.44
CA GLU A 202 7.68 13.72 1.28
C GLU A 202 7.59 12.62 2.34
N GLY A 203 6.63 12.73 3.29
CA GLY A 203 6.44 11.80 4.39
C GLY A 203 7.46 11.93 5.52
N ARG A 204 8.13 13.10 5.63
CA ARG A 204 9.10 13.37 6.69
C ARG A 204 8.43 14.09 7.84
N VAL A 205 8.82 13.73 9.06
CA VAL A 205 8.34 14.40 10.28
C VAL A 205 8.90 15.82 10.35
N LYS A 206 8.02 16.81 10.45
CA LYS A 206 8.38 18.23 10.67
C LYS A 206 8.76 18.41 12.14
N THR A 207 10.00 18.12 12.51
CA THR A 207 10.48 18.08 13.90
C THR A 207 10.13 19.35 14.69
N LEU A 208 10.27 20.53 14.10
CA LEU A 208 9.92 21.80 14.75
C LEU A 208 8.42 21.91 15.05
N ARG A 209 7.56 21.41 14.14
CA ARG A 209 6.10 21.39 14.36
C ARG A 209 5.71 20.41 15.44
N VAL A 210 6.37 19.24 15.49
CA VAL A 210 6.16 18.24 16.56
C VAL A 210 6.51 18.84 17.92
N VAL A 211 7.66 19.50 18.04
CA VAL A 211 8.07 20.18 19.28
C VAL A 211 7.07 21.26 19.66
N SER A 212 6.67 22.13 18.73
CA SER A 212 5.65 23.17 18.97
C SER A 212 4.29 22.57 19.37
N HIS A 213 3.86 21.51 18.70
CA HIS A 213 2.61 20.82 19.02
C HIS A 213 2.64 20.24 20.44
N LEU A 214 3.72 19.55 20.82
CA LEU A 214 3.87 18.95 22.15
C LEU A 214 4.02 19.99 23.26
N LEU A 215 4.64 21.13 23.02
CA LEU A 215 4.69 22.26 23.98
C LEU A 215 3.29 22.79 24.29
N ASN A 216 2.40 22.85 23.27
CA ASN A 216 1.03 23.29 23.42
C ASN A 216 0.08 22.19 23.94
N ASN A 217 0.38 20.91 23.63
CA ASN A 217 -0.47 19.76 23.93
C ASN A 217 0.38 18.59 24.50
N PRO A 218 0.91 18.70 25.72
CA PRO A 218 1.84 17.69 26.27
C PRO A 218 1.19 16.30 26.47
N LEU A 219 -0.13 16.24 26.60
CA LEU A 219 -0.86 14.97 26.73
C LEU A 219 -0.88 14.16 25.41
N ASP A 220 -0.70 14.82 24.28
CA ASP A 220 -0.67 14.15 22.97
C ASP A 220 0.60 13.33 22.75
N LEU A 221 1.65 13.49 23.59
CA LEU A 221 2.85 12.65 23.50
C LEU A 221 2.54 11.16 23.62
N ARG A 222 1.70 10.78 24.59
CA ARG A 222 1.28 9.37 24.76
C ARG A 222 0.48 8.85 23.57
N TYR A 223 -0.37 9.71 23.00
CA TYR A 223 -1.14 9.39 21.79
C TYR A 223 -0.22 9.18 20.60
N LEU A 224 0.72 10.11 20.33
CA LEU A 224 1.66 10.00 19.20
C LEU A 224 2.57 8.78 19.32
N LEU A 225 3.07 8.47 20.51
CA LEU A 225 3.88 7.27 20.75
C LEU A 225 3.08 5.98 20.50
N ARG A 226 1.81 5.93 20.94
CA ARG A 226 0.92 4.79 20.68
C ARG A 226 0.61 4.64 19.21
N LEU A 227 0.31 5.74 18.53
CA LEU A 227 0.06 5.76 17.08
C LEU A 227 1.29 5.27 16.30
N HIS A 228 2.47 5.77 16.66
CA HIS A 228 3.73 5.34 16.05
C HIS A 228 3.98 3.83 16.24
N HIS A 229 3.75 3.31 17.46
CA HIS A 229 3.92 1.87 17.72
C HIS A 229 2.94 1.02 16.91
N LYS A 230 1.64 1.35 16.95
CA LYS A 230 0.61 0.66 16.14
C LYS A 230 0.93 0.69 14.63
N THR A 231 1.36 1.84 14.13
CA THR A 231 1.72 2.00 12.71
C THR A 231 2.92 1.12 12.34
N ASN A 232 3.95 1.04 13.20
CA ASN A 232 5.11 0.18 12.94
C ASN A 232 4.75 -1.31 12.97
N GLU A 233 3.89 -1.75 13.87
CA GLU A 233 3.38 -3.13 13.88
C GLU A 233 2.58 -3.44 12.60
N ALA A 234 1.69 -2.53 12.19
CA ALA A 234 0.94 -2.66 10.95
C ALA A 234 1.87 -2.78 9.74
N LEU A 235 2.87 -1.90 9.64
CA LEU A 235 3.87 -1.94 8.56
C LEU A 235 4.71 -3.21 8.56
N ALA A 236 5.05 -3.75 9.73
CA ALA A 236 5.76 -5.03 9.84
C ALA A 236 4.91 -6.18 9.29
N ASN A 237 3.60 -6.18 9.57
CA ASN A 237 2.64 -7.16 9.04
C ASN A 237 2.51 -7.04 7.51
N LEU A 238 2.39 -5.80 6.99
CA LEU A 238 2.38 -5.55 5.54
C LEU A 238 3.67 -6.06 4.89
N ALA A 239 4.83 -5.71 5.44
CA ALA A 239 6.13 -6.11 4.90
C ALA A 239 6.28 -7.64 4.87
N LEU A 240 5.81 -8.33 5.91
CA LEU A 240 5.81 -9.79 5.96
C LEU A 240 4.89 -10.38 4.88
N PHE A 241 3.68 -9.84 4.74
CA PHE A 241 2.76 -10.26 3.68
C PHE A 241 3.34 -10.03 2.29
N LEU A 242 3.91 -8.83 2.01
CA LEU A 242 4.54 -8.52 0.72
C LEU A 242 5.70 -9.48 0.40
N HIS A 243 6.47 -9.89 1.41
CA HIS A 243 7.53 -10.88 1.24
C HIS A 243 6.96 -12.23 0.79
N TYR A 244 5.91 -12.74 1.45
CA TYR A 244 5.23 -13.97 1.03
C TYR A 244 4.58 -13.83 -0.36
N PHE A 245 4.01 -12.65 -0.65
CA PHE A 245 3.42 -12.37 -1.96
C PHE A 245 4.44 -12.46 -3.09
N VAL A 246 5.64 -11.87 -2.92
CA VAL A 246 6.71 -11.96 -3.91
C VAL A 246 7.18 -13.39 -4.12
N GLN A 247 7.34 -14.16 -3.04
CA GLN A 247 7.73 -15.59 -3.13
C GLN A 247 6.69 -16.37 -3.94
N ARG A 248 5.41 -16.25 -3.58
CA ARG A 248 4.33 -16.97 -4.27
C ARG A 248 4.14 -16.53 -5.71
N TYR A 249 4.26 -15.22 -5.98
CA TYR A 249 4.21 -14.70 -7.34
C TYR A 249 5.33 -15.28 -8.21
N GLY A 250 6.53 -15.38 -7.70
CA GLY A 250 7.67 -16.00 -8.39
C GLY A 250 7.41 -17.48 -8.73
N GLU A 251 6.84 -18.23 -7.80
CA GLU A 251 6.47 -19.63 -8.00
C GLU A 251 5.43 -19.82 -9.14
N VAL A 252 4.41 -18.96 -9.18
CA VAL A 252 3.34 -19.04 -10.18
C VAL A 252 3.77 -18.50 -11.56
N SER A 253 4.63 -17.49 -11.58
CA SER A 253 5.04 -16.80 -12.81
C SER A 253 6.24 -17.45 -13.51
N ASN A 254 6.92 -18.41 -12.88
CA ASN A 254 8.06 -19.11 -13.47
C ASN A 254 7.65 -20.53 -13.91
N PRO A 255 7.43 -20.77 -15.22
CA PRO A 255 7.00 -22.08 -15.71
C PRO A 255 8.01 -23.21 -15.44
N LEU A 256 9.29 -22.91 -15.29
CA LEU A 256 10.31 -23.91 -14.96
C LEU A 256 10.14 -24.45 -13.55
N HIS A 257 9.74 -23.63 -12.59
CA HIS A 257 9.51 -24.08 -11.22
C HIS A 257 8.26 -24.96 -11.09
N THR A 258 7.27 -24.77 -11.95
CA THR A 258 6.09 -25.62 -12.04
C THR A 258 6.44 -27.01 -12.60
N LEU A 259 7.35 -27.07 -13.57
CA LEU A 259 7.84 -28.32 -14.13
C LEU A 259 8.71 -29.09 -13.12
N GLU A 260 9.61 -28.44 -12.40
CA GLU A 260 10.44 -29.09 -11.36
C GLU A 260 9.58 -29.68 -10.23
N LYS A 261 8.53 -28.98 -9.80
CA LYS A 261 7.59 -29.56 -8.80
C LYS A 261 6.80 -30.73 -9.34
N GLN A 262 6.42 -30.71 -10.60
CA GLN A 262 5.70 -31.80 -11.27
C GLN A 262 6.61 -33.02 -11.43
N TYR A 263 7.86 -32.84 -11.84
CA TYR A 263 8.87 -33.90 -11.89
C TYR A 263 9.20 -34.48 -10.51
N ALA A 264 9.32 -33.64 -9.47
CA ALA A 264 9.58 -34.11 -8.10
C ALA A 264 8.43 -34.94 -7.53
N GLN A 265 7.17 -34.67 -7.89
CA GLN A 265 6.00 -35.48 -7.49
C GLN A 265 5.89 -36.79 -8.24
N ASP A 266 6.35 -36.84 -9.49
CA ASP A 266 6.33 -38.07 -10.31
C ASP A 266 7.46 -39.05 -9.96
N PHE A 267 8.54 -38.59 -9.30
CA PHE A 267 9.64 -39.43 -8.79
C PHE A 267 9.42 -39.99 -7.39
N VAL A 268 8.38 -39.57 -6.67
CA VAL A 268 8.03 -40.04 -5.30
C VAL A 268 6.91 -41.08 -5.33
N LYS A 269 6.40 -41.44 -6.50
CA LYS A 269 5.49 -42.59 -6.72
C LYS A 269 6.29 -43.78 -7.27
#